data_4b0c2b39c4a218e3b8da58e4164c5128
#
_entry.id   4b0c2b39c4a218e3b8da58e4164c5128
#
_cell.length_a   1.000
_cell.length_b   1.000
_cell.length_c   1.000
_cell.angle_alpha   90.00
_cell.angle_beta   90.00
_cell.angle_gamma   90.00
#
_symmetry.space_group_name_H-M   'P 1'
#
loop_
_entity.id
_entity.type
_entity.pdbx_description
1 polymer ?
#
loop_
_entity_poly.entity_id
_entity_poly.type
_entity_poly.pdbx_seq_one_letter_code
_entity_poly.pdbx_strand_id
1 'polypeptide(L)'
;MGDFIPVNEPLLDGNEKRYLSECIDSGWVSSDGPFVKKFEKAFGAYLGLPPGVSVCNGTAALETALHALGVQPGDEVIVPSFTIISCALAAIRLGARCVLVDIDPETWCMNVNDIERKITSHTKVIMAVHIYGHPVEMDPVMEIAEKYSLKILEDAAEVHGAEYFSRKRGSRWLRCGSLGDAAAFSFYANKIVTTGEGGMVLSRDPDVLEKAASYRNLCFKPEKRFYHEEIGYNFRMTNLQAAVGLAQLERINEFVAIKRRLGEYYQRRLSEIPCLHFQKEKPWAKSVYWMYAVELNPTLELTAEVVMARLRERKIDTRPFFLGLHAQPVLRELGMVHAENFPHTDAASRYGFYLPSGLTLTESKIDLVCKALADSVKDRF
;
A
#
# COMPACT_ATOMS: atom_id res chain seq x y z
N MET A 1 -3.87 24.08 26.71
CA MET A 1 -3.98 23.77 25.26
C MET A 1 -3.35 22.41 25.08
N GLY A 2 -4.10 21.42 24.55
CA GLY A 2 -3.59 20.05 24.34
C GLY A 2 -2.44 20.01 23.35
N ASP A 3 -1.61 18.95 23.42
CA ASP A 3 -0.54 18.70 22.46
C ASP A 3 -1.09 18.36 21.08
N PHE A 4 -0.31 18.64 20.04
CA PHE A 4 -0.65 18.26 18.66
C PHE A 4 -0.68 16.74 18.53
N ILE A 5 -1.72 16.19 17.88
CA ILE A 5 -1.87 14.77 17.60
C ILE A 5 -1.57 14.56 16.11
N PRO A 6 -0.39 14.04 15.75
CA PRO A 6 -0.02 13.79 14.36
C PRO A 6 -0.83 12.62 13.77
N VAL A 7 -1.00 12.62 12.45
CA VAL A 7 -1.71 11.53 11.76
C VAL A 7 -0.99 10.19 11.88
N ASN A 8 0.34 10.21 11.93
CA ASN A 8 1.16 9.03 12.15
C ASN A 8 2.52 9.41 12.76
N GLU A 9 3.04 8.52 13.59
CA GLU A 9 4.41 8.54 14.10
C GLU A 9 4.97 7.12 14.08
N PRO A 10 6.17 6.89 13.56
CA PRO A 10 6.83 5.59 13.64
C PRO A 10 7.28 5.33 15.09
N LEU A 11 7.32 4.07 15.47
CA LEU A 11 7.88 3.62 16.75
C LEU A 11 9.30 3.09 16.51
N LEU A 12 10.32 3.83 16.99
CA LEU A 12 11.73 3.58 16.73
C LEU A 12 12.49 3.33 18.05
N ASP A 13 11.99 2.43 18.88
CA ASP A 13 12.52 2.08 20.20
C ASP A 13 13.08 0.66 20.28
N GLY A 14 13.34 0.04 19.12
CA GLY A 14 13.94 -1.28 18.97
C GLY A 14 15.45 -1.24 18.67
N ASN A 15 15.87 -2.08 17.72
CA ASN A 15 17.27 -2.22 17.33
C ASN A 15 17.75 -1.19 16.29
N GLU A 16 16.91 -0.23 15.86
CA GLU A 16 17.20 0.69 14.77
C GLU A 16 18.51 1.45 14.98
N LYS A 17 18.67 2.06 16.16
CA LYS A 17 19.89 2.81 16.51
C LYS A 17 21.13 1.92 16.51
N ARG A 18 21.03 0.70 17.06
CA ARG A 18 22.12 -0.25 17.11
C ARG A 18 22.58 -0.64 15.71
N TYR A 19 21.65 -1.04 14.83
CA TYR A 19 21.98 -1.46 13.47
C TYR A 19 22.49 -0.32 12.60
N LEU A 20 21.99 0.90 12.79
CA LEU A 20 22.54 2.09 12.13
C LEU A 20 23.99 2.35 12.58
N SER A 21 24.28 2.23 13.88
CA SER A 21 25.66 2.37 14.39
C SER A 21 26.59 1.32 13.78
N GLU A 22 26.15 0.06 13.69
CA GLU A 22 26.93 -1.00 13.01
C GLU A 22 27.23 -0.66 11.54
N CYS A 23 26.29 -0.02 10.82
CA CYS A 23 26.56 0.43 9.44
C CYS A 23 27.65 1.51 9.39
N ILE A 24 27.61 2.46 10.31
CA ILE A 24 28.58 3.58 10.38
C ILE A 24 29.95 3.04 10.78
N ASP A 25 30.03 2.22 11.84
CA ASP A 25 31.27 1.67 12.37
C ASP A 25 32.00 0.79 11.34
N SER A 26 31.25 0.05 10.55
CA SER A 26 31.79 -0.84 9.49
C SER A 26 32.05 -0.11 8.18
N GLY A 27 31.56 1.12 7.99
CA GLY A 27 31.62 1.85 6.71
C GLY A 27 30.69 1.35 5.62
N TRP A 28 29.88 0.31 5.87
CA TRP A 28 28.89 -0.21 4.92
C TRP A 28 27.60 0.61 4.92
N VAL A 29 27.59 1.70 4.15
CA VAL A 29 26.46 2.65 4.10
C VAL A 29 25.63 2.56 2.81
N SER A 30 26.22 1.99 1.73
CA SER A 30 25.57 1.91 0.40
C SER A 30 24.81 0.59 0.20
N SER A 31 24.49 0.27 -1.05
CA SER A 31 23.62 -0.86 -1.40
C SER A 31 24.24 -2.27 -1.29
N ASP A 32 25.54 -2.38 -1.06
CA ASP A 32 26.24 -3.67 -0.99
C ASP A 32 26.48 -4.19 0.45
N GLY A 33 25.88 -3.52 1.44
CA GLY A 33 26.06 -3.87 2.84
C GLY A 33 25.27 -5.12 3.29
N PRO A 34 25.65 -5.74 4.41
CA PRO A 34 25.07 -7.01 4.88
C PRO A 34 23.60 -6.92 5.29
N PHE A 35 23.12 -5.75 5.73
CA PHE A 35 21.73 -5.58 6.16
C PHE A 35 20.75 -5.68 4.99
N VAL A 36 21.15 -5.31 3.77
CA VAL A 36 20.30 -5.45 2.57
C VAL A 36 19.88 -6.91 2.41
N LYS A 37 20.84 -7.83 2.34
CA LYS A 37 20.57 -9.27 2.19
C LYS A 37 19.81 -9.86 3.38
N LYS A 38 20.14 -9.41 4.61
CA LYS A 38 19.43 -9.85 5.83
C LYS A 38 17.96 -9.43 5.79
N PHE A 39 17.68 -8.19 5.42
CA PHE A 39 16.30 -7.67 5.33
C PHE A 39 15.50 -8.34 4.23
N GLU A 40 16.06 -8.48 3.02
CA GLU A 40 15.44 -9.20 1.90
C GLU A 40 15.05 -10.64 2.30
N LYS A 41 15.98 -11.37 2.93
CA LYS A 41 15.75 -12.73 3.41
C LYS A 41 14.69 -12.79 4.52
N ALA A 42 14.78 -11.92 5.51
CA ALA A 42 13.87 -11.91 6.65
C ALA A 42 12.44 -11.53 6.24
N PHE A 43 12.29 -10.54 5.35
CA PHE A 43 10.97 -10.12 4.89
C PHE A 43 10.32 -11.17 3.97
N GLY A 44 11.08 -11.79 3.06
CA GLY A 44 10.60 -12.93 2.29
C GLY A 44 10.15 -14.09 3.19
N ALA A 45 10.96 -14.47 4.17
CA ALA A 45 10.62 -15.53 5.13
C ALA A 45 9.37 -15.19 5.95
N TYR A 46 9.18 -13.93 6.34
CA TYR A 46 7.97 -13.49 7.03
C TYR A 46 6.69 -13.77 6.21
N LEU A 47 6.74 -13.63 4.90
CA LEU A 47 5.63 -13.92 3.98
C LEU A 47 5.58 -15.39 3.51
N GLY A 48 6.55 -16.22 3.88
CA GLY A 48 6.69 -17.59 3.36
C GLY A 48 7.11 -17.64 1.89
N LEU A 49 7.94 -16.67 1.48
CA LEU A 49 8.47 -16.48 0.13
C LEU A 49 10.01 -16.55 0.12
N PRO A 50 10.63 -16.72 -1.06
CA PRO A 50 12.07 -16.49 -1.25
C PRO A 50 12.48 -15.07 -0.80
N PRO A 51 13.81 -14.81 -0.64
CA PRO A 51 14.30 -13.46 -0.40
C PRO A 51 13.77 -12.47 -1.45
N GLY A 52 13.29 -11.32 -1.00
CA GLY A 52 12.80 -10.26 -1.88
C GLY A 52 13.91 -9.47 -2.55
N VAL A 53 13.52 -8.53 -3.39
CA VAL A 53 14.38 -7.57 -4.08
C VAL A 53 14.07 -6.18 -3.54
N SER A 54 14.92 -5.67 -2.63
CA SER A 54 14.72 -4.35 -2.01
C SER A 54 15.03 -3.21 -2.98
N VAL A 55 14.21 -2.17 -2.95
CA VAL A 55 14.33 -0.98 -3.80
C VAL A 55 14.19 0.31 -2.99
N CYS A 56 14.49 1.45 -3.61
CA CYS A 56 14.59 2.74 -2.91
C CYS A 56 13.25 3.32 -2.42
N ASN A 57 12.11 2.89 -2.96
CA ASN A 57 10.76 3.28 -2.51
C ASN A 57 9.67 2.37 -3.11
N GLY A 58 8.43 2.54 -2.64
CA GLY A 58 7.28 1.75 -3.12
C GLY A 58 6.94 1.95 -4.59
N THR A 59 7.07 3.16 -5.14
CA THR A 59 6.84 3.42 -6.56
C THR A 59 7.84 2.66 -7.43
N ALA A 60 9.12 2.64 -7.04
CA ALA A 60 10.14 1.84 -7.70
C ALA A 60 9.84 0.34 -7.58
N ALA A 61 9.24 -0.12 -6.46
CA ALA A 61 8.82 -1.52 -6.30
C ALA A 61 7.73 -1.90 -7.29
N LEU A 62 6.70 -1.06 -7.47
CA LEU A 62 5.62 -1.27 -8.44
C LEU A 62 6.16 -1.32 -9.88
N GLU A 63 6.98 -0.34 -10.27
CA GLU A 63 7.58 -0.28 -11.60
C GLU A 63 8.47 -1.50 -11.87
N THR A 64 9.34 -1.83 -10.92
CA THR A 64 10.22 -3.01 -11.02
C THR A 64 9.43 -4.31 -11.12
N ALA A 65 8.34 -4.46 -10.35
CA ALA A 65 7.49 -5.64 -10.39
C ALA A 65 6.75 -5.78 -11.74
N LEU A 66 6.16 -4.69 -12.26
CA LEU A 66 5.50 -4.69 -13.57
C LEU A 66 6.48 -5.04 -14.70
N HIS A 67 7.70 -4.44 -14.67
CA HIS A 67 8.75 -4.79 -15.64
C HIS A 67 9.10 -6.29 -15.55
N ALA A 68 9.31 -6.82 -14.34
CA ALA A 68 9.66 -8.22 -14.14
C ALA A 68 8.55 -9.19 -14.56
N LEU A 69 7.28 -8.77 -14.45
CA LEU A 69 6.11 -9.51 -14.97
C LEU A 69 5.98 -9.42 -16.48
N GLY A 70 6.84 -8.68 -17.17
CA GLY A 70 6.92 -8.59 -18.62
C GLY A 70 5.94 -7.58 -19.24
N VAL A 71 5.54 -6.55 -18.50
CA VAL A 71 4.75 -5.43 -19.04
C VAL A 71 5.60 -4.64 -20.04
N GLN A 72 5.02 -4.33 -21.20
CA GLN A 72 5.66 -3.65 -22.32
C GLN A 72 4.82 -2.48 -22.84
N PRO A 73 5.40 -1.59 -23.66
CA PRO A 73 4.64 -0.53 -24.30
C PRO A 73 3.45 -1.07 -25.09
N GLY A 74 2.27 -0.49 -24.86
CA GLY A 74 1.01 -0.89 -25.47
C GLY A 74 0.19 -1.91 -24.67
N ASP A 75 0.77 -2.55 -23.65
CA ASP A 75 0.03 -3.40 -22.72
C ASP A 75 -0.94 -2.58 -21.84
N GLU A 76 -1.91 -3.27 -21.26
CA GLU A 76 -2.86 -2.71 -20.31
C GLU A 76 -2.69 -3.33 -18.92
N VAL A 77 -2.75 -2.47 -17.90
CA VAL A 77 -2.78 -2.85 -16.49
C VAL A 77 -4.10 -2.41 -15.89
N ILE A 78 -4.89 -3.38 -15.40
CA ILE A 78 -6.13 -3.09 -14.68
C ILE A 78 -5.78 -2.66 -13.25
N VAL A 79 -6.25 -1.46 -12.84
CA VAL A 79 -6.01 -0.87 -11.52
C VAL A 79 -7.29 -0.27 -10.95
N PRO A 80 -7.48 -0.22 -9.61
CA PRO A 80 -8.61 0.53 -9.05
C PRO A 80 -8.43 2.03 -9.32
N SER A 81 -9.54 2.72 -9.57
CA SER A 81 -9.52 4.18 -9.71
C SER A 81 -9.15 4.88 -8.40
N PHE A 82 -9.49 4.29 -7.25
CA PHE A 82 -9.18 4.80 -5.93
C PHE A 82 -7.87 4.22 -5.41
N THR A 83 -6.77 4.90 -5.67
CA THR A 83 -5.43 4.57 -5.16
C THR A 83 -4.48 5.74 -5.32
N ILE A 84 -3.28 5.61 -4.77
CA ILE A 84 -2.19 6.55 -5.00
C ILE A 84 -1.75 6.56 -6.46
N ILE A 85 -1.39 7.73 -6.97
CA ILE A 85 -0.96 7.89 -8.38
C ILE A 85 0.23 7.00 -8.77
N SER A 86 1.03 6.52 -7.81
CA SER A 86 2.18 5.63 -8.05
C SER A 86 1.81 4.36 -8.81
N CYS A 87 0.59 3.82 -8.60
CA CYS A 87 0.09 2.65 -9.32
C CYS A 87 -0.03 2.93 -10.82
N ALA A 88 -0.58 4.09 -11.18
CA ALA A 88 -0.67 4.50 -12.58
C ALA A 88 0.70 4.86 -13.16
N LEU A 89 1.53 5.61 -12.43
CA LEU A 89 2.86 6.02 -12.89
C LEU A 89 3.75 4.83 -13.19
N ALA A 90 3.69 3.77 -12.40
CA ALA A 90 4.49 2.55 -12.63
C ALA A 90 4.16 1.90 -13.99
N ALA A 91 2.88 1.83 -14.36
CA ALA A 91 2.45 1.31 -15.66
C ALA A 91 2.83 2.27 -16.82
N ILE A 92 2.55 3.56 -16.64
CA ILE A 92 2.80 4.59 -17.66
C ILE A 92 4.28 4.70 -18.03
N ARG A 93 5.18 4.60 -17.04
CA ARG A 93 6.64 4.63 -17.28
C ARG A 93 7.16 3.48 -18.11
N LEU A 94 6.46 2.36 -18.11
CA LEU A 94 6.73 1.21 -18.97
C LEU A 94 6.01 1.31 -20.33
N GLY A 95 5.33 2.42 -20.61
CA GLY A 95 4.55 2.61 -21.84
C GLY A 95 3.23 1.88 -21.89
N ALA A 96 2.78 1.32 -20.76
CA ALA A 96 1.49 0.67 -20.64
C ALA A 96 0.36 1.66 -20.33
N ARG A 97 -0.89 1.23 -20.55
CA ARG A 97 -2.09 2.00 -20.21
C ARG A 97 -2.74 1.48 -18.95
N CYS A 98 -3.34 2.39 -18.18
CA CYS A 98 -4.17 2.01 -17.04
C CYS A 98 -5.62 1.82 -17.48
N VAL A 99 -6.18 0.66 -17.17
CA VAL A 99 -7.61 0.37 -17.32
C VAL A 99 -8.23 0.43 -15.92
N LEU A 100 -9.12 1.40 -15.68
CA LEU A 100 -9.62 1.65 -14.35
C LEU A 100 -10.88 0.83 -14.04
N VAL A 101 -10.99 0.37 -12.79
CA VAL A 101 -12.19 -0.21 -12.20
C VAL A 101 -12.60 0.61 -10.97
N ASP A 102 -13.91 0.65 -10.67
CA ASP A 102 -14.39 1.30 -9.44
C ASP A 102 -14.06 0.45 -8.21
N ILE A 103 -14.41 0.94 -7.04
CA ILE A 103 -14.16 0.28 -5.76
C ILE A 103 -15.45 -0.31 -5.19
N ASP A 104 -15.30 -1.31 -4.33
CA ASP A 104 -16.35 -1.79 -3.45
C ASP A 104 -16.60 -0.77 -2.35
N PRO A 105 -17.84 -0.29 -2.15
CA PRO A 105 -18.15 0.78 -1.21
C PRO A 105 -17.98 0.38 0.27
N GLU A 106 -17.93 -0.91 0.59
CA GLU A 106 -17.74 -1.36 1.98
C GLU A 106 -16.26 -1.50 2.36
N THR A 107 -15.40 -1.86 1.39
CA THR A 107 -13.97 -2.13 1.65
C THR A 107 -13.05 -1.08 1.06
N TRP A 108 -13.53 -0.25 0.13
CA TRP A 108 -12.79 0.68 -0.72
C TRP A 108 -11.68 0.03 -1.56
N CYS A 109 -11.55 -1.29 -1.51
CA CYS A 109 -10.71 -2.05 -2.43
C CYS A 109 -11.35 -2.12 -3.82
N MET A 110 -10.59 -2.53 -4.84
CA MET A 110 -11.12 -2.68 -6.19
C MET A 110 -12.38 -3.57 -6.22
N ASN A 111 -13.39 -3.18 -7.00
CA ASN A 111 -14.56 -4.01 -7.24
C ASN A 111 -14.19 -5.14 -8.21
N VAL A 112 -14.02 -6.33 -7.67
CA VAL A 112 -13.60 -7.51 -8.45
C VAL A 112 -14.60 -7.90 -9.54
N ASN A 113 -15.90 -7.57 -9.35
CA ASN A 113 -16.95 -7.85 -10.33
C ASN A 113 -16.83 -7.00 -11.61
N ASP A 114 -16.07 -5.91 -11.55
CA ASP A 114 -15.85 -5.00 -12.68
C ASP A 114 -14.65 -5.39 -13.53
N ILE A 115 -13.77 -6.27 -13.05
CA ILE A 115 -12.52 -6.62 -13.72
C ILE A 115 -12.77 -7.27 -15.07
N GLU A 116 -13.59 -8.31 -15.09
CA GLU A 116 -13.75 -9.17 -16.28
C GLU A 116 -14.25 -8.39 -17.51
N ARG A 117 -15.16 -7.43 -17.32
CA ARG A 117 -15.71 -6.59 -18.40
C ARG A 117 -14.70 -5.59 -18.98
N LYS A 118 -13.58 -5.39 -18.29
CA LYS A 118 -12.51 -4.46 -18.69
C LYS A 118 -11.35 -5.14 -19.39
N ILE A 119 -11.35 -6.48 -19.46
CA ILE A 119 -10.27 -7.24 -20.08
C ILE A 119 -10.35 -7.09 -21.61
N THR A 120 -9.21 -6.79 -22.21
CA THR A 120 -9.01 -6.76 -23.66
C THR A 120 -7.87 -7.71 -24.06
N SER A 121 -7.58 -7.81 -25.36
CA SER A 121 -6.40 -8.55 -25.87
C SER A 121 -5.05 -7.93 -25.47
N HIS A 122 -5.04 -6.71 -24.97
CA HIS A 122 -3.85 -5.99 -24.50
C HIS A 122 -3.65 -6.09 -22.99
N THR A 123 -4.65 -6.58 -22.25
CA THR A 123 -4.55 -6.70 -20.80
C THR A 123 -3.47 -7.71 -20.42
N LYS A 124 -2.52 -7.28 -19.60
CA LYS A 124 -1.38 -8.08 -19.15
C LYS A 124 -1.41 -8.39 -17.66
N VAL A 125 -1.76 -7.39 -16.84
CA VAL A 125 -1.67 -7.47 -15.38
C VAL A 125 -2.95 -6.93 -14.74
N ILE A 126 -3.40 -7.59 -13.67
CA ILE A 126 -4.35 -7.05 -12.71
C ILE A 126 -3.53 -6.61 -11.49
N MET A 127 -3.55 -5.31 -11.18
CA MET A 127 -2.90 -4.75 -10.00
C MET A 127 -3.94 -4.67 -8.87
N ALA A 128 -3.88 -5.63 -7.96
CA ALA A 128 -4.73 -5.66 -6.76
C ALA A 128 -4.14 -4.75 -5.68
N VAL A 129 -4.77 -3.60 -5.46
CA VAL A 129 -4.32 -2.63 -4.45
C VAL A 129 -5.07 -2.85 -3.15
N HIS A 130 -4.36 -3.22 -2.11
CA HIS A 130 -4.90 -3.40 -0.76
C HIS A 130 -4.95 -2.05 -0.04
N ILE A 131 -6.15 -1.50 0.18
CA ILE A 131 -6.32 -0.13 0.67
C ILE A 131 -6.48 -0.06 2.19
N TYR A 132 -5.76 0.87 2.82
CA TYR A 132 -5.82 1.23 4.25
C TYR A 132 -5.62 0.07 5.23
N GLY A 133 -5.05 -1.03 4.76
CA GLY A 133 -4.77 -2.21 5.58
C GLY A 133 -5.73 -3.37 5.35
N HIS A 134 -6.75 -3.21 4.49
CA HIS A 134 -7.72 -4.25 4.15
C HIS A 134 -7.32 -4.97 2.84
N PRO A 135 -7.31 -6.32 2.82
CA PRO A 135 -7.06 -7.10 1.61
C PRO A 135 -8.12 -6.88 0.51
N VAL A 136 -7.72 -6.95 -0.75
CA VAL A 136 -8.62 -7.22 -1.87
C VAL A 136 -9.17 -8.64 -1.76
N GLU A 137 -10.36 -8.91 -2.27
CA GLU A 137 -10.90 -10.26 -2.39
C GLU A 137 -10.14 -11.03 -3.49
N MET A 138 -9.08 -11.75 -3.09
CA MET A 138 -8.10 -12.30 -4.03
C MET A 138 -8.55 -13.56 -4.76
N ASP A 139 -9.43 -14.39 -4.19
CA ASP A 139 -9.87 -15.63 -4.86
C ASP A 139 -10.55 -15.34 -6.20
N PRO A 140 -11.52 -14.41 -6.34
CA PRO A 140 -12.06 -14.02 -7.64
C PRO A 140 -11.03 -13.41 -8.58
N VAL A 141 -10.08 -12.59 -8.07
CA VAL A 141 -9.00 -12.03 -8.89
C VAL A 141 -8.14 -13.15 -9.49
N MET A 142 -7.78 -14.16 -8.68
CA MET A 142 -7.02 -15.32 -9.15
C MET A 142 -7.80 -16.16 -10.18
N GLU A 143 -9.12 -16.31 -10.01
CA GLU A 143 -9.97 -17.03 -10.97
C GLU A 143 -10.01 -16.32 -12.32
N ILE A 144 -10.20 -15.00 -12.31
CA ILE A 144 -10.19 -14.19 -13.53
C ILE A 144 -8.81 -14.25 -14.20
N ALA A 145 -7.74 -14.07 -13.43
CA ALA A 145 -6.38 -14.09 -13.97
C ALA A 145 -6.03 -15.45 -14.62
N GLU A 146 -6.42 -16.56 -14.02
CA GLU A 146 -6.26 -17.89 -14.62
C GLU A 146 -7.07 -18.04 -15.92
N LYS A 147 -8.34 -17.63 -15.91
CA LYS A 147 -9.25 -17.73 -17.07
C LYS A 147 -8.69 -16.98 -18.29
N TYR A 148 -8.07 -15.83 -18.08
CA TYR A 148 -7.57 -14.97 -19.15
C TYR A 148 -6.04 -14.98 -19.29
N SER A 149 -5.34 -15.87 -18.58
CA SER A 149 -3.87 -15.96 -18.59
C SER A 149 -3.16 -14.65 -18.25
N LEU A 150 -3.73 -13.88 -17.32
CA LEU A 150 -3.20 -12.62 -16.84
C LEU A 150 -2.26 -12.83 -15.64
N LYS A 151 -1.39 -11.86 -15.40
CA LYS A 151 -0.56 -11.79 -14.20
C LYS A 151 -1.24 -10.95 -13.10
N ILE A 152 -0.91 -11.26 -11.84
CA ILE A 152 -1.40 -10.51 -10.67
C ILE A 152 -0.21 -9.84 -9.99
N LEU A 153 -0.28 -8.52 -9.85
CA LEU A 153 0.59 -7.75 -8.97
C LEU A 153 -0.22 -7.30 -7.75
N GLU A 154 0.21 -7.69 -6.55
CA GLU A 154 -0.33 -7.11 -5.32
C GLU A 154 0.42 -5.81 -5.01
N ASP A 155 -0.29 -4.67 -4.99
CA ASP A 155 0.21 -3.49 -4.27
C ASP A 155 -0.08 -3.71 -2.79
N ALA A 156 0.93 -4.14 -2.07
CA ALA A 156 0.90 -4.50 -0.67
C ALA A 156 1.49 -3.41 0.25
N ALA A 157 1.62 -2.18 -0.28
CA ALA A 157 2.24 -1.05 0.42
C ALA A 157 1.56 -0.67 1.75
N GLU A 158 0.33 -1.11 1.97
CA GLU A 158 -0.49 -0.74 3.14
C GLU A 158 -0.93 -1.94 3.98
N VAL A 159 -0.45 -3.16 3.67
CA VAL A 159 -0.93 -4.41 4.28
C VAL A 159 0.16 -5.25 4.93
N HIS A 160 1.18 -4.62 5.52
CA HIS A 160 2.22 -5.32 6.28
C HIS A 160 1.61 -6.14 7.42
N GLY A 161 1.51 -7.46 7.21
CA GLY A 161 0.96 -8.40 8.18
C GLY A 161 -0.55 -8.65 8.09
N ALA A 162 -1.27 -8.01 7.15
CA ALA A 162 -2.65 -8.37 6.85
C ALA A 162 -2.73 -9.80 6.28
N GLU A 163 -3.84 -10.47 6.54
CA GLU A 163 -4.07 -11.84 6.07
C GLU A 163 -5.38 -11.94 5.30
N TYR A 164 -5.35 -12.78 4.26
CA TYR A 164 -6.49 -13.17 3.45
C TYR A 164 -6.77 -14.66 3.61
N PHE A 165 -8.04 -15.04 3.83
CA PHE A 165 -8.46 -16.45 3.85
C PHE A 165 -8.77 -16.90 2.43
N SER A 166 -7.85 -17.63 1.83
CA SER A 166 -8.02 -18.14 0.47
C SER A 166 -8.58 -19.57 0.48
N ARG A 167 -9.75 -19.75 -0.12
CA ARG A 167 -10.30 -21.07 -0.42
C ARG A 167 -9.55 -21.73 -1.56
N LYS A 168 -9.18 -20.94 -2.56
CA LYS A 168 -8.45 -21.38 -3.74
C LYS A 168 -7.04 -21.90 -3.42
N ARG A 169 -6.40 -21.41 -2.38
CA ARG A 169 -5.07 -21.82 -1.91
C ARG A 169 -5.12 -22.82 -0.74
N GLY A 170 -6.21 -23.61 -0.63
CA GLY A 170 -6.34 -24.70 0.36
C GLY A 170 -7.02 -24.29 1.66
N SER A 171 -7.98 -23.36 1.62
CA SER A 171 -8.79 -22.93 2.77
C SER A 171 -7.97 -22.55 4.00
N ARG A 172 -7.05 -21.63 3.82
CA ARG A 172 -6.11 -21.16 4.85
C ARG A 172 -5.88 -19.67 4.81
N TRP A 173 -5.44 -19.13 5.93
CA TRP A 173 -4.97 -17.76 6.03
C TRP A 173 -3.58 -17.61 5.40
N LEU A 174 -3.42 -16.61 4.55
CA LEU A 174 -2.18 -16.25 3.86
C LEU A 174 -1.93 -14.77 4.04
N ARG A 175 -0.68 -14.39 4.25
CA ARG A 175 -0.31 -12.97 4.31
C ARG A 175 -0.43 -12.33 2.95
N CYS A 176 -1.03 -11.12 2.90
CA CYS A 176 -1.08 -10.30 1.69
C CYS A 176 0.34 -10.02 1.19
N GLY A 177 0.50 -9.97 -0.11
CA GLY A 177 1.80 -9.94 -0.79
C GLY A 177 2.36 -11.33 -1.09
N SER A 178 1.60 -12.42 -0.80
CA SER A 178 2.01 -13.79 -1.13
C SER A 178 1.02 -14.54 -2.02
N LEU A 179 0.02 -13.87 -2.55
CA LEU A 179 -1.10 -14.47 -3.30
C LEU A 179 -0.94 -14.30 -4.81
N GLY A 180 -0.42 -13.16 -5.26
CA GLY A 180 -0.18 -12.85 -6.68
C GLY A 180 1.09 -13.47 -7.27
N ASP A 181 1.37 -13.17 -8.54
CA ASP A 181 2.63 -13.52 -9.22
C ASP A 181 3.80 -12.69 -8.69
N ALA A 182 3.53 -11.43 -8.34
CA ALA A 182 4.46 -10.55 -7.65
C ALA A 182 3.73 -9.66 -6.65
N ALA A 183 4.47 -9.10 -5.70
CA ALA A 183 3.98 -8.08 -4.77
C ALA A 183 5.00 -6.94 -4.64
N ALA A 184 4.48 -5.72 -4.45
CA ALA A 184 5.25 -4.53 -4.18
C ALA A 184 4.90 -3.98 -2.79
N PHE A 185 5.91 -3.83 -1.94
CA PHE A 185 5.80 -3.22 -0.62
C PHE A 185 6.45 -1.84 -0.59
N SER A 186 5.95 -0.98 0.27
CA SER A 186 6.53 0.33 0.60
C SER A 186 6.94 0.36 2.06
N PHE A 187 8.12 0.91 2.33
CA PHE A 187 8.62 1.16 3.68
C PHE A 187 8.77 2.67 3.94
N TYR A 188 7.87 3.47 3.33
CA TYR A 188 7.80 4.89 3.61
C TYR A 188 7.53 5.16 5.10
N ALA A 189 7.90 6.34 5.60
CA ALA A 189 7.90 6.69 7.03
C ALA A 189 6.58 6.43 7.78
N ASN A 190 5.44 6.44 7.10
CA ASN A 190 4.13 6.19 7.70
C ASN A 190 3.64 4.73 7.60
N LYS A 191 4.42 3.82 7.04
CA LYS A 191 4.05 2.40 6.94
C LYS A 191 4.27 1.67 8.27
N ILE A 192 3.64 0.52 8.45
CA ILE A 192 3.73 -0.27 9.69
C ILE A 192 5.19 -0.71 9.95
N VAL A 193 5.90 -1.10 8.89
CA VAL A 193 7.34 -1.29 8.89
C VAL A 193 7.95 -0.18 8.03
N THR A 194 8.88 0.58 8.57
CA THR A 194 9.49 1.69 7.84
C THR A 194 11.01 1.59 7.72
N THR A 195 11.54 2.17 6.65
CA THR A 195 12.97 2.45 6.45
C THR A 195 13.22 3.95 6.21
N GLY A 196 12.22 4.79 6.52
CA GLY A 196 12.14 6.20 6.09
C GLY A 196 11.65 6.32 4.66
N GLU A 197 12.43 5.85 3.72
CA GLU A 197 12.10 5.56 2.32
C GLU A 197 12.58 4.15 1.99
N GLY A 198 11.79 3.38 1.22
CA GLY A 198 12.15 2.04 0.79
C GLY A 198 10.97 1.30 0.17
N GLY A 199 11.30 0.18 -0.48
CA GLY A 199 10.32 -0.74 -1.05
C GLY A 199 10.93 -2.13 -1.23
N MET A 200 10.10 -3.10 -1.61
CA MET A 200 10.54 -4.46 -1.91
C MET A 200 9.62 -5.14 -2.90
N VAL A 201 10.20 -5.82 -3.86
CA VAL A 201 9.50 -6.73 -4.76
C VAL A 201 9.64 -8.14 -4.23
N LEU A 202 8.53 -8.88 -4.21
CA LEU A 202 8.50 -10.30 -3.82
C LEU A 202 7.79 -11.11 -4.89
N SER A 203 8.21 -12.35 -5.03
CA SER A 203 7.58 -13.34 -5.91
C SER A 203 7.96 -14.75 -5.46
N ARG A 204 7.16 -15.74 -5.87
CA ARG A 204 7.55 -17.17 -5.77
C ARG A 204 8.41 -17.60 -6.96
N ASP A 205 8.28 -16.88 -8.07
CA ASP A 205 8.97 -17.16 -9.31
C ASP A 205 10.38 -16.58 -9.29
N PRO A 206 11.43 -17.41 -9.37
CA PRO A 206 12.81 -16.96 -9.37
C PRO A 206 13.16 -16.09 -10.57
N ASP A 207 12.50 -16.32 -11.74
CA ASP A 207 12.77 -15.53 -12.94
C ASP A 207 12.27 -14.09 -12.77
N VAL A 208 11.13 -13.90 -12.08
CA VAL A 208 10.61 -12.57 -11.72
C VAL A 208 11.59 -11.85 -10.77
N LEU A 209 12.13 -12.56 -9.78
CA LEU A 209 13.09 -11.97 -8.84
C LEU A 209 14.42 -11.62 -9.50
N GLU A 210 14.90 -12.45 -10.43
CA GLU A 210 16.13 -12.18 -11.19
C GLU A 210 15.97 -10.93 -12.07
N LYS A 211 14.89 -10.83 -12.83
CA LYS A 211 14.56 -9.65 -13.64
C LYS A 211 14.43 -8.39 -12.79
N ALA A 212 13.74 -8.49 -11.65
CA ALA A 212 13.61 -7.38 -10.70
C ALA A 212 14.97 -6.93 -10.15
N ALA A 213 15.84 -7.87 -9.78
CA ALA A 213 17.19 -7.58 -9.27
C ALA A 213 18.07 -6.93 -10.34
N SER A 214 17.97 -7.38 -11.59
CA SER A 214 18.66 -6.79 -12.74
C SER A 214 18.22 -5.36 -12.99
N TYR A 215 16.90 -5.15 -13.12
CA TYR A 215 16.28 -3.84 -13.43
C TYR A 215 16.61 -2.76 -12.38
N ARG A 216 16.50 -3.10 -11.07
CA ARG A 216 16.88 -2.15 -9.98
C ARG A 216 18.35 -1.77 -9.98
N ASN A 217 19.21 -2.56 -10.64
CA ASN A 217 20.66 -2.40 -10.64
C ASN A 217 21.20 -2.10 -12.03
N LEU A 218 20.52 -1.20 -12.78
CA LEU A 218 20.98 -0.72 -14.10
C LEU A 218 21.15 -1.83 -15.15
N CYS A 219 20.59 -3.00 -14.97
CA CYS A 219 20.79 -4.18 -15.83
C CYS A 219 22.27 -4.50 -16.08
N PHE A 220 23.13 -4.34 -15.04
CA PHE A 220 24.53 -4.73 -15.14
C PHE A 220 24.69 -6.22 -15.44
N LYS A 221 25.56 -6.56 -16.37
CA LYS A 221 25.96 -7.93 -16.65
C LYS A 221 27.16 -8.29 -15.76
N PRO A 222 27.17 -9.46 -15.07
CA PRO A 222 28.28 -9.88 -14.23
C PRO A 222 29.62 -9.96 -14.98
N GLU A 223 29.57 -10.46 -16.21
CA GLU A 223 30.75 -10.69 -17.07
C GLU A 223 31.25 -9.40 -17.73
N LYS A 224 30.39 -8.36 -17.83
CA LYS A 224 30.69 -7.15 -18.60
C LYS A 224 30.00 -5.92 -18.01
N ARG A 225 30.46 -5.50 -16.82
CA ARG A 225 29.79 -4.57 -15.91
C ARG A 225 29.23 -3.29 -16.55
N PHE A 226 29.87 -2.69 -17.51
CA PHE A 226 29.44 -1.43 -18.11
C PHE A 226 28.89 -1.59 -19.54
N TYR A 227 28.52 -2.82 -19.89
CA TYR A 227 27.84 -3.12 -21.15
C TYR A 227 26.38 -3.45 -20.87
N HIS A 228 25.47 -2.69 -21.45
CA HIS A 228 24.03 -2.76 -21.20
C HIS A 228 23.29 -3.21 -22.46
N GLU A 229 22.54 -4.27 -22.35
CA GLU A 229 21.62 -4.77 -23.38
C GLU A 229 20.20 -4.31 -23.14
N GLU A 230 19.88 -3.92 -21.89
CA GLU A 230 18.58 -3.46 -21.44
C GLU A 230 18.72 -2.19 -20.63
N ILE A 231 17.66 -1.38 -20.59
CA ILE A 231 17.59 -0.19 -19.74
C ILE A 231 17.11 -0.62 -18.36
N GLY A 232 17.91 -0.33 -17.37
CA GLY A 232 17.57 -0.49 -15.95
C GLY A 232 17.76 0.82 -15.20
N TYR A 233 17.42 0.80 -13.90
CA TYR A 233 17.45 1.99 -13.07
C TYR A 233 18.30 1.80 -11.81
N ASN A 234 18.75 2.89 -11.24
CA ASN A 234 19.39 2.87 -9.93
C ASN A 234 18.32 2.99 -8.83
N PHE A 235 17.64 1.88 -8.58
CA PHE A 235 16.58 1.78 -7.56
C PHE A 235 17.03 1.04 -6.30
N ARG A 236 18.33 0.89 -6.09
CA ARG A 236 18.87 0.14 -4.95
C ARG A 236 18.54 0.78 -3.61
N MET A 237 18.18 -0.05 -2.63
CA MET A 237 18.09 0.33 -1.23
C MET A 237 19.49 0.41 -0.61
N THR A 238 19.72 1.35 0.29
CA THR A 238 20.97 1.46 1.04
C THR A 238 21.01 0.50 2.24
N ASN A 239 22.21 0.17 2.70
CA ASN A 239 22.40 -0.63 3.90
C ASN A 239 21.84 0.06 5.16
N LEU A 240 21.89 1.38 5.22
CA LEU A 240 21.30 2.17 6.30
C LEU A 240 19.77 1.98 6.37
N GLN A 241 19.09 2.08 5.24
CA GLN A 241 17.64 1.84 5.14
C GLN A 241 17.28 0.40 5.52
N ALA A 242 18.04 -0.58 4.99
CA ALA A 242 17.81 -1.98 5.27
C ALA A 242 18.06 -2.33 6.75
N ALA A 243 19.01 -1.67 7.42
CA ALA A 243 19.28 -1.83 8.86
C ALA A 243 18.06 -1.40 9.70
N VAL A 244 17.47 -0.25 9.39
CA VAL A 244 16.21 0.20 10.02
C VAL A 244 15.09 -0.79 9.72
N GLY A 245 14.92 -1.20 8.45
CA GLY A 245 13.88 -2.13 8.04
C GLY A 245 13.96 -3.48 8.75
N LEU A 246 15.16 -4.02 8.95
CA LEU A 246 15.36 -5.27 9.68
C LEU A 246 14.95 -5.13 11.15
N ALA A 247 15.34 -4.03 11.81
CA ALA A 247 14.95 -3.76 13.19
C ALA A 247 13.43 -3.64 13.36
N GLN A 248 12.77 -2.93 12.44
CA GLN A 248 11.31 -2.78 12.42
C GLN A 248 10.61 -4.13 12.18
N LEU A 249 11.13 -4.94 11.26
CA LEU A 249 10.58 -6.27 10.93
C LEU A 249 10.64 -7.23 12.11
N GLU A 250 11.65 -7.17 12.95
CA GLU A 250 11.76 -7.98 14.17
C GLU A 250 10.54 -7.82 15.10
N ARG A 251 9.84 -6.69 14.99
CA ARG A 251 8.69 -6.33 15.83
C ARG A 251 7.36 -6.28 15.06
N ILE A 252 7.31 -6.72 13.81
CA ILE A 252 6.11 -6.56 12.96
C ILE A 252 4.84 -7.13 13.59
N ASN A 253 4.91 -8.28 14.26
CA ASN A 253 3.74 -8.90 14.90
C ASN A 253 3.21 -8.05 16.07
N GLU A 254 4.11 -7.41 16.83
CA GLU A 254 3.75 -6.44 17.86
C GLU A 254 3.06 -5.21 17.25
N PHE A 255 3.63 -4.66 16.18
CA PHE A 255 3.06 -3.51 15.49
C PHE A 255 1.67 -3.81 14.91
N VAL A 256 1.49 -4.96 14.30
CA VAL A 256 0.18 -5.41 13.81
C VAL A 256 -0.83 -5.54 14.96
N ALA A 257 -0.41 -6.11 16.10
CA ALA A 257 -1.29 -6.22 17.28
C ALA A 257 -1.69 -4.84 17.82
N ILE A 258 -0.76 -3.89 17.87
CA ILE A 258 -1.05 -2.49 18.26
C ILE A 258 -2.05 -1.87 17.28
N LYS A 259 -1.81 -1.97 15.97
CA LYS A 259 -2.68 -1.39 14.93
C LYS A 259 -4.09 -1.94 15.00
N ARG A 260 -4.25 -3.26 15.14
CA ARG A 260 -5.57 -3.89 15.28
C ARG A 260 -6.29 -3.42 16.53
N ARG A 261 -5.61 -3.38 17.70
CA ARG A 261 -6.18 -2.86 18.93
C ARG A 261 -6.64 -1.40 18.79
N LEU A 262 -5.86 -0.54 18.16
CA LEU A 262 -6.23 0.86 17.91
C LEU A 262 -7.45 0.95 16.98
N GLY A 263 -7.48 0.16 15.90
CA GLY A 263 -8.61 0.09 14.96
C GLY A 263 -9.91 -0.37 15.67
N GLU A 264 -9.84 -1.43 16.46
CA GLU A 264 -10.98 -1.93 17.24
C GLU A 264 -11.45 -0.90 18.30
N TYR A 265 -10.51 -0.15 18.89
CA TYR A 265 -10.86 0.91 19.84
C TYR A 265 -11.59 2.06 19.14
N TYR A 266 -11.09 2.53 18.00
CA TYR A 266 -11.78 3.53 17.18
C TYR A 266 -13.17 3.04 16.76
N GLN A 267 -13.30 1.80 16.29
CA GLN A 267 -14.56 1.23 15.87
C GLN A 267 -15.62 1.29 16.99
N ARG A 268 -15.24 0.90 18.23
CA ARG A 268 -16.14 0.99 19.38
C ARG A 268 -16.54 2.42 19.72
N ARG A 269 -15.58 3.38 19.63
CA ARG A 269 -15.84 4.77 20.00
C ARG A 269 -16.65 5.55 18.98
N LEU A 270 -16.55 5.18 17.71
CA LEU A 270 -17.19 5.91 16.60
C LEU A 270 -18.46 5.23 16.08
N SER A 271 -18.75 3.98 16.46
CA SER A 271 -19.93 3.23 15.99
C SER A 271 -21.26 3.88 16.38
N GLU A 272 -21.28 4.73 17.41
CA GLU A 272 -22.46 5.46 17.84
C GLU A 272 -22.75 6.73 17.02
N ILE A 273 -21.85 7.10 16.09
CA ILE A 273 -22.01 8.25 15.21
C ILE A 273 -22.62 7.78 13.88
N PRO A 274 -23.94 7.92 13.66
CA PRO A 274 -24.67 7.24 12.57
C PRO A 274 -24.32 7.75 11.18
N CYS A 275 -23.62 8.86 11.09
CA CYS A 275 -23.24 9.51 9.82
C CYS A 275 -21.83 9.15 9.34
N LEU A 276 -21.16 8.19 9.97
CA LEU A 276 -19.85 7.74 9.58
C LEU A 276 -19.92 6.35 8.96
N HIS A 277 -19.25 6.19 7.83
CA HIS A 277 -18.93 4.92 7.22
C HIS A 277 -17.50 4.53 7.58
N PHE A 278 -17.28 3.23 7.83
CA PHE A 278 -15.97 2.64 8.16
C PHE A 278 -15.65 1.53 7.19
N GLN A 279 -14.36 1.30 6.96
CA GLN A 279 -13.92 0.15 6.20
C GLN A 279 -14.37 -1.13 6.90
N LYS A 280 -15.17 -1.94 6.21
CA LYS A 280 -15.76 -3.16 6.76
C LYS A 280 -14.76 -4.31 6.63
N GLU A 281 -14.26 -4.81 7.76
CA GLU A 281 -13.47 -6.03 7.75
C GLU A 281 -14.35 -7.22 7.32
N LYS A 282 -14.04 -7.82 6.18
CA LYS A 282 -14.79 -8.95 5.63
C LYS A 282 -14.38 -10.27 6.31
N PRO A 283 -15.24 -11.31 6.31
CA PRO A 283 -14.93 -12.59 6.98
C PRO A 283 -13.68 -13.31 6.45
N TRP A 284 -13.27 -12.99 5.24
CA TRP A 284 -12.07 -13.53 4.60
C TRP A 284 -10.83 -12.63 4.77
N ALA A 285 -10.94 -11.53 5.51
CA ALA A 285 -9.88 -10.56 5.72
C ALA A 285 -9.52 -10.41 7.19
N LYS A 286 -8.22 -10.24 7.47
CA LYS A 286 -7.70 -9.68 8.72
C LYS A 286 -6.97 -8.39 8.36
N SER A 287 -7.69 -7.27 8.48
CA SER A 287 -7.15 -5.93 8.24
C SER A 287 -6.10 -5.57 9.31
N VAL A 288 -5.11 -4.79 8.92
CA VAL A 288 -4.12 -4.24 9.85
C VAL A 288 -4.40 -2.78 10.22
N TYR A 289 -5.48 -2.20 9.68
CA TYR A 289 -5.85 -0.80 9.94
C TYR A 289 -4.63 0.13 9.81
N TRP A 290 -3.90 0.02 8.66
CA TRP A 290 -2.73 0.88 8.43
C TRP A 290 -3.04 2.34 8.73
N MET A 291 -4.20 2.82 8.27
CA MET A 291 -4.84 4.05 8.70
C MET A 291 -6.28 3.76 9.11
N TYR A 292 -6.76 4.40 10.16
CA TYR A 292 -8.16 4.31 10.52
C TYR A 292 -8.94 5.29 9.66
N ALA A 293 -9.60 4.74 8.68
CA ALA A 293 -10.29 5.47 7.61
C ALA A 293 -11.77 5.65 7.94
N VAL A 294 -12.31 6.82 7.64
CA VAL A 294 -13.71 7.17 7.83
C VAL A 294 -14.23 7.91 6.59
N GLU A 295 -15.49 7.69 6.24
CA GLU A 295 -16.20 8.40 5.19
C GLU A 295 -17.47 9.00 5.77
N LEU A 296 -17.74 10.27 5.48
CA LEU A 296 -18.94 10.98 5.89
C LEU A 296 -20.13 10.56 5.03
N ASN A 297 -21.31 10.38 5.64
CA ASN A 297 -22.52 10.20 4.88
C ASN A 297 -22.82 11.49 4.09
N PRO A 298 -23.04 11.41 2.76
CA PRO A 298 -23.36 12.58 1.93
C PRO A 298 -24.58 13.40 2.40
N THR A 299 -25.49 12.79 3.14
CA THR A 299 -26.69 13.49 3.70
C THR A 299 -26.35 14.57 4.71
N LEU A 300 -25.11 14.59 5.25
CA LEU A 300 -24.64 15.65 6.14
C LEU A 300 -24.40 16.99 5.44
N GLU A 301 -24.31 16.99 4.11
CA GLU A 301 -23.91 18.16 3.31
C GLU A 301 -22.55 18.77 3.76
N LEU A 302 -21.67 17.92 4.34
CA LEU A 302 -20.31 18.25 4.73
C LEU A 302 -19.33 17.44 3.89
N THR A 303 -18.24 18.08 3.50
CA THR A 303 -17.11 17.35 2.85
C THR A 303 -16.03 16.98 3.87
N ALA A 304 -15.19 16.02 3.52
CA ALA A 304 -14.01 15.65 4.31
C ALA A 304 -13.14 16.88 4.62
N GLU A 305 -12.94 17.78 3.65
CA GLU A 305 -12.14 19.00 3.81
C GLU A 305 -12.63 19.89 4.96
N VAL A 306 -13.96 20.11 5.04
CA VAL A 306 -14.56 20.93 6.11
C VAL A 306 -14.32 20.29 7.49
N VAL A 307 -14.54 18.98 7.62
CA VAL A 307 -14.37 18.28 8.89
C VAL A 307 -12.89 18.22 9.29
N MET A 308 -11.99 17.96 8.35
CA MET A 308 -10.55 17.99 8.59
C MET A 308 -10.06 19.38 9.05
N ALA A 309 -10.59 20.47 8.48
CA ALA A 309 -10.25 21.82 8.92
C ALA A 309 -10.67 22.05 10.39
N ARG A 310 -11.90 21.64 10.79
CA ARG A 310 -12.38 21.70 12.18
C ARG A 310 -11.53 20.88 13.16
N LEU A 311 -11.05 19.70 12.72
CA LEU A 311 -10.14 18.86 13.51
C LEU A 311 -8.76 19.50 13.65
N ARG A 312 -8.25 20.14 12.60
CA ARG A 312 -6.96 20.84 12.62
C ARG A 312 -6.95 22.04 13.56
N GLU A 313 -8.05 22.78 13.67
CA GLU A 313 -8.23 23.86 14.66
C GLU A 313 -8.07 23.32 16.10
N ARG A 314 -8.42 22.06 16.31
CA ARG A 314 -8.26 21.34 17.58
C ARG A 314 -6.92 20.61 17.71
N LYS A 315 -5.96 20.91 16.82
CA LYS A 315 -4.62 20.31 16.77
C LYS A 315 -4.61 18.80 16.50
N ILE A 316 -5.60 18.29 15.79
CA ILE A 316 -5.67 16.91 15.33
C ILE A 316 -5.37 16.89 13.84
N ASP A 317 -4.28 16.21 13.46
CA ASP A 317 -3.89 16.06 12.05
C ASP A 317 -4.66 14.91 11.40
N THR A 318 -5.03 15.11 10.14
CA THR A 318 -5.77 14.13 9.32
C THR A 318 -5.29 14.24 7.88
N ARG A 319 -5.64 13.26 7.04
CA ARG A 319 -5.36 13.33 5.60
C ARG A 319 -6.60 12.96 4.81
N PRO A 320 -6.87 13.63 3.69
CA PRO A 320 -7.96 13.25 2.79
C PRO A 320 -7.70 11.87 2.19
N PHE A 321 -8.74 11.23 1.74
CA PHE A 321 -8.65 10.07 0.87
C PHE A 321 -8.03 10.46 -0.48
N PHE A 322 -7.58 9.46 -1.23
CA PHE A 322 -7.01 9.68 -2.55
C PHE A 322 -8.03 10.30 -3.51
N LEU A 323 -7.60 11.24 -4.32
CA LEU A 323 -8.35 11.65 -5.50
C LEU A 323 -8.29 10.52 -6.53
N GLY A 324 -9.42 10.09 -7.05
CA GLY A 324 -9.48 9.03 -8.05
C GLY A 324 -8.55 9.29 -9.23
N LEU A 325 -7.91 8.22 -9.73
CA LEU A 325 -6.97 8.32 -10.86
C LEU A 325 -7.63 8.95 -12.10
N HIS A 326 -8.90 8.63 -12.35
CA HIS A 326 -9.69 9.20 -13.44
C HIS A 326 -9.90 10.72 -13.32
N ALA A 327 -9.80 11.27 -12.10
CA ALA A 327 -9.95 12.69 -11.81
C ALA A 327 -8.62 13.47 -11.80
N GLN A 328 -7.48 12.78 -11.87
CA GLN A 328 -6.15 13.41 -11.86
C GLN A 328 -5.92 14.22 -13.15
N PRO A 329 -5.71 15.56 -13.05
CA PRO A 329 -5.55 16.40 -14.24
C PRO A 329 -4.46 15.90 -15.20
N VAL A 330 -3.29 15.56 -14.66
CA VAL A 330 -2.14 15.10 -15.45
C VAL A 330 -2.45 13.80 -16.23
N LEU A 331 -3.20 12.87 -15.67
CA LEU A 331 -3.54 11.62 -16.35
C LEU A 331 -4.57 11.83 -17.46
N ARG A 332 -5.50 12.80 -17.27
CA ARG A 332 -6.45 13.22 -18.29
C ARG A 332 -5.76 13.94 -19.46
N GLU A 333 -4.89 14.90 -19.16
CA GLU A 333 -4.14 15.66 -20.16
C GLU A 333 -3.24 14.77 -21.02
N LEU A 334 -2.64 13.74 -20.42
CA LEU A 334 -1.84 12.76 -21.13
C LEU A 334 -2.65 11.70 -21.89
N GLY A 335 -4.00 11.70 -21.76
CA GLY A 335 -4.87 10.69 -22.36
C GLY A 335 -4.65 9.28 -21.81
N MET A 336 -4.12 9.17 -20.58
CA MET A 336 -3.79 7.89 -19.95
C MET A 336 -4.97 7.25 -19.23
N VAL A 337 -6.04 7.99 -19.03
CA VAL A 337 -7.31 7.52 -18.45
C VAL A 337 -8.48 8.03 -19.28
N HIS A 338 -9.49 7.19 -19.44
CA HIS A 338 -10.71 7.56 -20.14
C HIS A 338 -11.70 8.25 -19.19
N ALA A 339 -12.54 9.12 -19.75
CA ALA A 339 -13.67 9.73 -19.02
C ALA A 339 -14.74 8.68 -18.79
N GLU A 340 -14.70 8.03 -17.66
CA GLU A 340 -15.69 7.05 -17.21
C GLU A 340 -16.24 7.47 -15.85
N ASN A 341 -17.38 6.89 -15.45
CA ASN A 341 -18.03 7.17 -14.18
C ASN A 341 -17.57 6.16 -13.11
N PHE A 342 -17.05 6.66 -12.01
CA PHE A 342 -16.57 5.89 -10.86
C PHE A 342 -17.24 6.41 -9.57
N PRO A 343 -18.58 6.19 -9.40
CA PRO A 343 -19.36 6.84 -8.36
C PRO A 343 -18.88 6.55 -6.94
N HIS A 344 -18.40 5.33 -6.67
CA HIS A 344 -17.89 4.97 -5.34
C HIS A 344 -16.51 5.61 -5.08
N THR A 345 -15.65 5.67 -6.08
CA THR A 345 -14.38 6.41 -6.00
C THR A 345 -14.60 7.90 -5.77
N ASP A 346 -15.57 8.51 -6.48
CA ASP A 346 -15.89 9.93 -6.33
C ASP A 346 -16.43 10.25 -4.94
N ALA A 347 -17.33 9.40 -4.42
CA ALA A 347 -17.85 9.54 -3.07
C ALA A 347 -16.72 9.43 -2.02
N ALA A 348 -15.92 8.36 -2.09
CA ALA A 348 -14.79 8.17 -1.20
C ALA A 348 -13.80 9.34 -1.25
N SER A 349 -13.45 9.84 -2.44
CA SER A 349 -12.54 10.99 -2.61
C SER A 349 -13.08 12.27 -1.98
N ARG A 350 -14.39 12.49 -2.02
CA ARG A 350 -15.04 13.72 -1.53
C ARG A 350 -15.33 13.71 -0.03
N TYR A 351 -15.71 12.54 0.48
CA TYR A 351 -16.24 12.41 1.84
C TYR A 351 -15.31 11.65 2.78
N GLY A 352 -14.26 11.01 2.24
CA GLY A 352 -13.35 10.16 2.99
C GLY A 352 -12.09 10.89 3.49
N PHE A 353 -11.65 10.52 4.68
CA PHE A 353 -10.37 10.94 5.27
C PHE A 353 -9.93 9.91 6.32
N TYR A 354 -8.67 9.97 6.75
CA TYR A 354 -8.21 9.10 7.82
C TYR A 354 -7.71 9.87 9.03
N LEU A 355 -7.94 9.25 10.19
CA LEU A 355 -7.67 9.75 11.52
C LEU A 355 -6.25 9.38 11.97
N PRO A 356 -5.72 10.02 13.03
CA PRO A 356 -4.47 9.62 13.65
C PRO A 356 -4.40 8.12 13.92
N SER A 357 -3.33 7.48 13.47
CA SER A 357 -3.20 6.03 13.48
C SER A 357 -1.77 5.55 13.76
N GLY A 358 -0.90 6.41 14.32
CA GLY A 358 0.49 6.07 14.65
C GLY A 358 0.60 5.00 15.72
N LEU A 359 1.71 4.23 15.71
CA LEU A 359 1.98 3.18 16.69
C LEU A 359 2.14 3.72 18.13
N THR A 360 2.45 5.00 18.26
CA THR A 360 2.61 5.70 19.57
C THR A 360 1.30 6.24 20.12
N LEU A 361 0.18 6.10 19.38
CA LEU A 361 -1.11 6.66 19.76
C LEU A 361 -1.70 5.93 20.97
N THR A 362 -2.16 6.69 21.96
CA THR A 362 -2.79 6.16 23.19
C THR A 362 -4.32 6.20 23.09
N GLU A 363 -5.01 5.35 23.85
CA GLU A 363 -6.47 5.35 23.94
C GLU A 363 -7.03 6.72 24.37
N SER A 364 -6.37 7.42 25.30
CA SER A 364 -6.77 8.77 25.72
C SER A 364 -6.69 9.79 24.57
N LYS A 365 -5.69 9.68 23.69
CA LYS A 365 -5.61 10.53 22.48
C LYS A 365 -6.71 10.16 21.49
N ILE A 366 -7.03 8.87 21.33
CA ILE A 366 -8.16 8.42 20.50
C ILE A 366 -9.49 8.99 21.03
N ASP A 367 -9.72 8.99 22.34
CA ASP A 367 -10.92 9.58 22.94
C ASP A 367 -11.05 11.07 22.59
N LEU A 368 -9.93 11.83 22.64
CA LEU A 368 -9.92 13.23 22.21
C LEU A 368 -10.27 13.38 20.73
N VAL A 369 -9.71 12.53 19.86
CA VAL A 369 -9.99 12.53 18.42
C VAL A 369 -11.47 12.21 18.15
N CYS A 370 -12.01 11.16 18.77
CA CYS A 370 -13.40 10.75 18.61
C CYS A 370 -14.39 11.84 19.08
N LYS A 371 -14.11 12.46 20.24
CA LYS A 371 -14.91 13.58 20.74
C LYS A 371 -14.87 14.77 19.78
N ALA A 372 -13.67 15.13 19.30
CA ALA A 372 -13.51 16.24 18.38
C ALA A 372 -14.22 15.99 17.04
N LEU A 373 -14.20 14.74 16.54
CA LEU A 373 -14.91 14.36 15.34
C LEU A 373 -16.43 14.44 15.55
N ALA A 374 -16.96 13.87 16.63
CA ALA A 374 -18.37 13.95 16.97
C ALA A 374 -18.86 15.40 17.03
N ASP A 375 -18.12 16.28 17.76
CA ASP A 375 -18.43 17.70 17.84
C ASP A 375 -18.35 18.40 16.47
N SER A 376 -17.49 17.93 15.56
CA SER A 376 -17.32 18.54 14.22
C SER A 376 -18.45 18.25 13.27
N VAL A 377 -19.28 17.24 13.55
CA VAL A 377 -20.45 16.84 12.72
C VAL A 377 -21.78 17.08 13.41
N LYS A 378 -21.78 17.43 14.72
CA LYS A 378 -22.97 17.50 15.57
C LYS A 378 -24.05 18.50 15.09
N ASP A 379 -23.65 19.59 14.46
CA ASP A 379 -24.60 20.65 14.00
C ASP A 379 -25.46 20.20 12.81
N ARG A 380 -25.33 18.93 12.37
CA ARG A 380 -25.98 18.36 11.19
C ARG A 380 -26.88 17.16 11.48
N PHE A 381 -27.16 16.90 12.76
CA PHE A 381 -28.14 15.90 13.23
C PHE A 381 -29.41 16.53 13.75
#